data_964976850d931db988b3a3af23331942
#
_entry.id   964976850d931db988b3a3af23331942
#
_cell.length_a   1.000
_cell.length_b   1.000
_cell.length_c   1.000
_cell.angle_alpha   90.00
_cell.angle_beta   90.00
_cell.angle_gamma   90.00
#
_symmetry.space_group_name_H-M   'P 1'
#
loop_
_entity.id
_entity.type
_entity.pdbx_description
1 polymer ?
#
loop_
_entity_poly.entity_id
_entity_poly.type
_entity_poly.pdbx_seq_one_letter_code
_entity_poly.pdbx_strand_id
1 'polypeptide(L)'
;MTKKINTYSILTLLVAVISLRLLPGGGTWYNQQLYPSIAKLLSIISSIVPFCISDFFYILGILGLLTYPVIGIRRYKQTWQQIGICELKMIAILYIWFNIGWGINYMAPDFYSRTNIKPAPYDTVLLKNFAKCYLKKLNETYCNPHQLDEKIVSKEIVRAYNQLGIQAGIHKPFNTHPQSKPMLLTPLYSKVGVLGSMGPFFGEFTLNKNLLPIEYADSWAHEYAHFLGIARENEATFYAYEACTASNNKQIRFSGYLSILPYVIRALYAEDENAGKIFVAQIRPEIKLLYEQRRTYWKNKYSHFLGDAQSFLLDHYLKSNQIKSGIHNYSEVLGLLISWENRHPL
;
A
#
# COMPACT_ATOMS: atom_id res chain seq x y z
N MET A 1 26.14 25.13 -19.19
CA MET A 1 26.65 25.32 -17.79
C MET A 1 25.77 24.54 -16.82
N THR A 2 26.09 23.30 -16.53
CA THR A 2 25.46 22.51 -15.46
C THR A 2 25.97 23.04 -14.13
N LYS A 3 25.16 23.81 -13.38
CA LYS A 3 25.49 24.16 -12.00
C LYS A 3 25.69 22.85 -11.23
N LYS A 4 26.93 22.53 -10.84
CA LYS A 4 27.24 21.40 -9.96
C LYS A 4 26.37 21.57 -8.71
N ILE A 5 25.47 20.63 -8.46
CA ILE A 5 24.68 20.63 -7.23
C ILE A 5 25.66 20.66 -6.06
N ASN A 6 25.57 21.68 -5.24
CA ASN A 6 26.54 21.92 -4.19
C ASN A 6 26.41 20.80 -3.12
N THR A 7 27.51 20.17 -2.77
CA THR A 7 27.56 19.12 -1.73
C THR A 7 26.96 19.61 -0.41
N TYR A 8 27.19 20.86 -0.05
CA TYR A 8 26.63 21.46 1.17
C TYR A 8 25.07 21.48 1.14
N SER A 9 24.46 21.83 -0.01
CA SER A 9 22.99 21.82 -0.14
C SER A 9 22.41 20.41 0.04
N ILE A 10 23.06 19.37 -0.53
CA ILE A 10 22.64 17.98 -0.32
C ILE A 10 22.74 17.60 1.15
N LEU A 11 23.85 17.91 1.81
CA LEU A 11 24.05 17.63 3.24
C LEU A 11 23.02 18.35 4.11
N THR A 12 22.77 19.63 3.86
CA THR A 12 21.76 20.40 4.60
C THR A 12 20.36 19.79 4.46
N LEU A 13 19.95 19.42 3.23
CA LEU A 13 18.64 18.76 3.00
C LEU A 13 18.59 17.37 3.65
N LEU A 14 19.67 16.61 3.58
CA LEU A 14 19.76 15.30 4.21
C LEU A 14 19.60 15.41 5.73
N VAL A 15 20.32 16.35 6.36
CA VAL A 15 20.19 16.63 7.80
C VAL A 15 18.77 17.06 8.14
N ALA A 16 18.17 17.95 7.36
CA ALA A 16 16.78 18.40 7.58
C ALA A 16 15.77 17.24 7.52
N VAL A 17 15.88 16.35 6.52
CA VAL A 17 15.02 15.17 6.37
C VAL A 17 15.23 14.20 7.54
N ILE A 18 16.49 13.90 7.91
CA ILE A 18 16.78 13.00 9.02
C ILE A 18 16.25 13.59 10.33
N SER A 19 16.47 14.89 10.56
CA SER A 19 15.94 15.58 11.75
C SER A 19 14.41 15.48 11.83
N LEU A 20 13.70 15.72 10.72
CA LEU A 20 12.24 15.62 10.69
C LEU A 20 11.73 14.20 10.96
N ARG A 21 12.46 13.17 10.52
CA ARG A 21 12.15 11.77 10.83
C ARG A 21 12.38 11.39 12.30
N LEU A 22 13.37 12.01 12.96
CA LEU A 22 13.77 11.67 14.33
C LEU A 22 13.09 12.54 15.39
N LEU A 23 12.64 13.74 15.03
CA LEU A 23 11.96 14.66 15.95
C LEU A 23 10.61 14.10 16.40
N PRO A 24 10.33 14.09 17.72
CA PRO A 24 9.00 13.75 18.22
C PRO A 24 7.91 14.63 17.54
N GLY A 25 6.88 14.01 16.99
CA GLY A 25 5.83 14.73 16.28
C GLY A 25 6.17 15.16 14.84
N GLY A 26 7.41 15.00 14.38
CA GLY A 26 7.82 15.38 13.02
C GLY A 26 7.04 14.65 11.93
N GLY A 27 6.84 13.34 12.10
CA GLY A 27 6.00 12.54 11.18
C GLY A 27 4.54 12.96 11.18
N THR A 28 3.98 13.28 12.35
CA THR A 28 2.61 13.81 12.47
C THR A 28 2.46 15.13 11.75
N TRP A 29 3.36 16.08 12.03
CA TRP A 29 3.36 17.37 11.37
C TRP A 29 3.49 17.26 9.85
N TYR A 30 4.44 16.45 9.38
CA TYR A 30 4.62 16.21 7.94
C TYR A 30 3.35 15.62 7.30
N ASN A 31 2.82 14.53 7.86
CA ASN A 31 1.64 13.85 7.35
C ASN A 31 0.43 14.79 7.29
N GLN A 32 0.20 15.60 8.34
CA GLN A 32 -0.99 16.44 8.44
C GLN A 32 -0.88 17.76 7.68
N GLN A 33 0.29 18.39 7.67
CA GLN A 33 0.43 19.78 7.18
C GLN A 33 1.10 19.85 5.79
N LEU A 34 2.08 18.99 5.53
CA LEU A 34 2.91 19.14 4.35
C LEU A 34 2.57 18.13 3.25
N TYR A 35 2.41 16.87 3.62
CA TYR A 35 2.21 15.76 2.68
C TYR A 35 1.01 15.95 1.73
N PRO A 36 -0.19 16.38 2.17
CA PRO A 36 -1.32 16.53 1.26
C PRO A 36 -1.05 17.52 0.10
N SER A 37 -0.31 18.59 0.37
CA SER A 37 0.07 19.58 -0.64
C SER A 37 1.11 19.01 -1.63
N ILE A 38 2.11 18.28 -1.10
CA ILE A 38 3.12 17.61 -1.92
C ILE A 38 2.48 16.53 -2.79
N ALA A 39 1.69 15.64 -2.21
CA ALA A 39 1.03 14.56 -2.94
C ALA A 39 0.09 15.10 -4.03
N LYS A 40 -0.67 16.16 -3.72
CA LYS A 40 -1.52 16.84 -4.70
C LYS A 40 -0.70 17.40 -5.86
N LEU A 41 0.40 18.11 -5.58
CA LEU A 41 1.26 18.68 -6.61
C LEU A 41 1.89 17.60 -7.49
N LEU A 42 2.48 16.57 -6.87
CA LEU A 42 3.08 15.44 -7.60
C LEU A 42 2.03 14.69 -8.43
N SER A 43 0.84 14.48 -7.90
CA SER A 43 -0.27 13.84 -8.61
C SER A 43 -0.74 14.66 -9.83
N ILE A 44 -0.80 15.99 -9.72
CA ILE A 44 -1.13 16.86 -10.86
C ILE A 44 -0.06 16.72 -11.95
N ILE A 45 1.23 16.75 -11.59
CA ILE A 45 2.33 16.59 -12.54
C ILE A 45 2.27 15.21 -13.20
N SER A 46 2.11 14.16 -12.40
CA SER A 46 2.08 12.80 -12.94
C SER A 46 0.85 12.51 -13.80
N SER A 47 -0.29 13.19 -13.56
CA SER A 47 -1.52 13.00 -14.34
C SER A 47 -1.44 13.47 -15.79
N ILE A 48 -0.41 14.27 -16.15
CA ILE A 48 -0.21 14.77 -17.53
C ILE A 48 0.03 13.61 -18.51
N VAL A 49 0.59 12.49 -18.03
CA VAL A 49 0.90 11.33 -18.86
C VAL A 49 0.08 10.10 -18.45
N PRO A 50 -0.38 9.26 -19.42
CA PRO A 50 -1.25 8.12 -19.13
C PRO A 50 -0.50 6.86 -18.66
N PHE A 51 0.83 6.90 -18.56
CA PHE A 51 1.67 5.78 -18.15
C PHE A 51 2.32 6.02 -16.79
N CYS A 52 2.79 4.96 -16.13
CA CYS A 52 3.50 5.03 -14.86
C CYS A 52 4.88 5.67 -15.01
N ILE A 53 5.07 6.88 -14.47
CA ILE A 53 6.37 7.57 -14.48
C ILE A 53 7.33 6.88 -13.51
N SER A 54 6.84 6.39 -12.38
CA SER A 54 7.66 5.72 -11.36
C SER A 54 8.38 4.51 -11.91
N ASP A 55 7.73 3.69 -12.74
CA ASP A 55 8.37 2.51 -13.33
C ASP A 55 9.52 2.90 -14.27
N PHE A 56 9.34 3.93 -15.11
CA PHE A 56 10.42 4.47 -15.93
C PHE A 56 11.55 5.03 -15.08
N PHE A 57 11.22 5.74 -14.03
CA PHE A 57 12.19 6.32 -13.12
C PHE A 57 13.05 5.25 -12.44
N TYR A 58 12.44 4.16 -11.99
CA TYR A 58 13.17 3.03 -11.39
C TYR A 58 14.12 2.38 -12.42
N ILE A 59 13.64 2.10 -13.63
CA ILE A 59 14.46 1.52 -14.70
C ILE A 59 15.63 2.44 -15.02
N LEU A 60 15.36 3.72 -15.28
CA LEU A 60 16.41 4.69 -15.63
C LEU A 60 17.37 4.95 -14.48
N GLY A 61 16.88 4.95 -13.22
CA GLY A 61 17.71 5.10 -12.04
C GLY A 61 18.69 3.95 -11.87
N ILE A 62 18.21 2.71 -11.99
CA ILE A 62 19.06 1.50 -11.94
C ILE A 62 20.08 1.49 -13.08
N LEU A 63 19.61 1.73 -14.31
CA LEU A 63 20.51 1.79 -15.47
C LEU A 63 21.55 2.91 -15.31
N GLY A 64 21.15 4.06 -14.77
CA GLY A 64 22.06 5.17 -14.50
C GLY A 64 23.15 4.79 -13.51
N LEU A 65 22.80 4.16 -12.39
CA LEU A 65 23.78 3.70 -11.40
C LEU A 65 24.73 2.64 -11.97
N LEU A 66 24.21 1.70 -12.76
CA LEU A 66 25.05 0.63 -13.35
C LEU A 66 25.96 1.11 -14.47
N THR A 67 25.53 2.09 -15.26
CA THR A 67 26.28 2.57 -16.43
C THR A 67 27.22 3.73 -16.09
N TYR A 68 26.92 4.50 -15.06
CA TYR A 68 27.71 5.68 -14.69
C TYR A 68 29.20 5.39 -14.42
N PRO A 69 29.59 4.30 -13.72
CA PRO A 69 31.03 3.98 -13.55
C PRO A 69 31.76 3.79 -14.86
N VAL A 70 31.15 3.08 -15.80
CA VAL A 70 31.74 2.83 -17.14
C VAL A 70 31.90 4.13 -17.92
N ILE A 71 30.87 4.97 -17.92
CA ILE A 71 30.88 6.27 -18.62
C ILE A 71 31.87 7.21 -17.94
N GLY A 72 31.90 7.25 -16.61
CA GLY A 72 32.80 8.06 -15.81
C GLY A 72 34.26 7.79 -16.13
N ILE A 73 34.64 6.49 -16.17
CA ILE A 73 36.00 6.09 -16.49
C ILE A 73 36.33 6.36 -17.99
N ARG A 74 35.48 5.88 -18.90
CA ARG A 74 35.82 5.90 -20.32
C ARG A 74 35.74 7.30 -20.96
N ARG A 75 34.67 8.04 -20.62
CA ARG A 75 34.39 9.33 -21.29
C ARG A 75 34.93 10.52 -20.47
N TYR A 76 34.78 10.50 -19.15
CA TYR A 76 35.14 11.65 -18.30
C TYR A 76 36.48 11.48 -17.58
N LYS A 77 37.17 10.33 -17.74
CA LYS A 77 38.47 10.02 -17.12
C LYS A 77 38.46 10.21 -15.60
N GLN A 78 37.32 9.94 -14.98
CA GLN A 78 37.17 10.05 -13.52
C GLN A 78 37.87 8.90 -12.79
N THR A 79 38.36 9.20 -11.60
CA THR A 79 38.86 8.18 -10.66
C THR A 79 37.72 7.45 -10.00
N TRP A 80 37.94 6.24 -9.48
CA TRP A 80 36.98 5.47 -8.71
C TRP A 80 36.42 6.25 -7.51
N GLN A 81 37.29 7.05 -6.86
CA GLN A 81 36.86 7.91 -5.76
C GLN A 81 35.85 8.99 -6.20
N GLN A 82 36.09 9.61 -7.36
CA GLN A 82 35.17 10.61 -7.91
C GLN A 82 33.83 9.98 -8.30
N ILE A 83 33.87 8.76 -8.89
CA ILE A 83 32.67 8.00 -9.23
C ILE A 83 31.87 7.67 -7.96
N GLY A 84 32.51 7.12 -6.94
CA GLY A 84 31.85 6.79 -5.67
C GLY A 84 31.21 7.99 -5.00
N ILE A 85 31.87 9.16 -5.02
CA ILE A 85 31.30 10.42 -4.51
C ILE A 85 30.06 10.83 -5.32
N CYS A 86 30.07 10.69 -6.63
CA CYS A 86 28.92 11.02 -7.48
C CYS A 86 27.74 10.08 -7.23
N GLU A 87 27.98 8.77 -7.12
CA GLU A 87 26.94 7.78 -6.82
C GLU A 87 26.34 7.99 -5.42
N LEU A 88 27.15 8.28 -4.41
CA LEU A 88 26.68 8.63 -3.08
C LEU A 88 25.78 9.87 -3.09
N LYS A 89 26.13 10.90 -3.90
CA LYS A 89 25.27 12.07 -4.07
C LYS A 89 23.94 11.72 -4.76
N MET A 90 23.96 10.86 -5.78
CA MET A 90 22.74 10.40 -6.45
C MET A 90 21.83 9.64 -5.47
N ILE A 91 22.38 8.72 -4.69
CA ILE A 91 21.64 7.98 -3.67
C ILE A 91 21.10 8.93 -2.58
N ALA A 92 21.87 9.89 -2.14
CA ALA A 92 21.42 10.89 -1.15
C ALA A 92 20.26 11.74 -1.71
N ILE A 93 20.30 12.17 -2.97
CA ILE A 93 19.20 12.91 -3.62
C ILE A 93 17.95 12.03 -3.73
N LEU A 94 18.08 10.77 -4.13
CA LEU A 94 16.96 9.83 -4.19
C LEU A 94 16.35 9.60 -2.80
N TYR A 95 17.18 9.45 -1.77
CA TYR A 95 16.72 9.31 -0.39
C TYR A 95 15.97 10.57 0.10
N ILE A 96 16.50 11.76 -0.18
CA ILE A 96 15.84 13.03 0.16
C ILE A 96 14.49 13.11 -0.55
N TRP A 97 14.45 12.87 -1.86
CA TRP A 97 13.22 12.93 -2.64
C TRP A 97 12.19 11.90 -2.19
N PHE A 98 12.60 10.65 -1.99
CA PHE A 98 11.73 9.62 -1.42
C PHE A 98 11.06 10.09 -0.11
N ASN A 99 11.86 10.63 0.82
CA ASN A 99 11.33 11.06 2.11
C ASN A 99 10.44 12.28 2.01
N ILE A 100 10.82 13.29 1.22
CA ILE A 100 9.98 14.49 1.01
C ILE A 100 8.71 14.13 0.25
N GLY A 101 8.78 13.22 -0.72
CA GLY A 101 7.62 12.81 -1.51
C GLY A 101 6.63 11.93 -0.74
N TRP A 102 7.13 11.08 0.19
CA TRP A 102 6.25 10.13 0.86
C TRP A 102 6.83 9.46 2.12
N GLY A 103 8.12 9.14 2.17
CA GLY A 103 8.73 8.24 3.15
C GLY A 103 8.59 8.69 4.62
N ILE A 104 8.44 10.00 4.88
CA ILE A 104 8.22 10.51 6.25
C ILE A 104 6.87 10.08 6.82
N ASN A 105 5.88 9.65 5.99
CA ASN A 105 4.61 9.11 6.47
C ASN A 105 4.79 7.87 7.35
N TYR A 106 5.89 7.12 7.22
CA TYR A 106 6.20 6.01 8.14
C TYR A 106 6.38 6.44 9.59
N MET A 107 6.72 7.72 9.80
CA MET A 107 6.89 8.30 11.14
C MET A 107 5.59 8.88 11.71
N ALA A 108 4.47 8.82 10.95
CA ALA A 108 3.17 9.23 11.44
C ALA A 108 2.65 8.23 12.51
N PRO A 109 1.80 8.70 13.45
CA PRO A 109 1.18 7.83 14.43
C PRO A 109 0.40 6.68 13.77
N ASP A 110 0.34 5.54 14.45
CA ASP A 110 -0.47 4.41 14.01
C ASP A 110 -1.97 4.67 14.13
N PHE A 111 -2.78 3.74 13.61
CA PHE A 111 -4.23 3.78 13.64
C PHE A 111 -4.78 4.04 15.04
N TYR A 112 -4.32 3.32 16.04
CA TYR A 112 -4.80 3.43 17.42
C TYR A 112 -4.55 4.82 18.00
N SER A 113 -3.37 5.36 17.77
CA SER A 113 -2.99 6.71 18.20
C SER A 113 -3.77 7.80 17.47
N ARG A 114 -4.05 7.63 16.16
CA ARG A 114 -4.81 8.61 15.37
C ARG A 114 -6.31 8.62 15.69
N THR A 115 -6.88 7.45 15.98
CA THR A 115 -8.32 7.30 16.24
C THR A 115 -8.70 7.36 17.71
N ASN A 116 -7.70 7.31 18.61
CA ASN A 116 -7.89 7.16 20.05
C ASN A 116 -8.74 5.92 20.42
N ILE A 117 -8.65 4.86 19.62
CA ILE A 117 -9.27 3.57 19.88
C ILE A 117 -8.27 2.72 20.67
N LYS A 118 -8.72 2.07 21.72
CA LYS A 118 -7.90 1.08 22.42
C LYS A 118 -7.85 -0.21 21.60
N PRO A 119 -6.67 -0.83 21.43
CA PRO A 119 -6.59 -2.16 20.83
C PRO A 119 -7.53 -3.12 21.54
N ALA A 120 -8.34 -3.85 20.78
CA ALA A 120 -9.14 -4.92 21.37
C ALA A 120 -8.19 -6.00 21.94
N PRO A 121 -8.50 -6.57 23.12
CA PRO A 121 -7.74 -7.69 23.62
C PRO A 121 -7.81 -8.84 22.60
N TYR A 122 -6.73 -9.63 22.52
CA TYR A 122 -6.79 -10.88 21.77
C TYR A 122 -7.72 -11.84 22.51
N ASP A 123 -8.92 -12.05 21.96
CA ASP A 123 -10.00 -12.82 22.57
C ASP A 123 -10.69 -13.68 21.50
N THR A 124 -10.68 -14.99 21.74
CA THR A 124 -11.32 -16.00 20.88
C THR A 124 -12.81 -15.72 20.67
N VAL A 125 -13.51 -15.21 21.69
CA VAL A 125 -14.95 -14.91 21.62
C VAL A 125 -15.17 -13.74 20.66
N LEU A 126 -14.36 -12.68 20.77
CA LEU A 126 -14.43 -11.53 19.87
C LEU A 126 -14.12 -11.94 18.41
N LEU A 127 -13.11 -12.76 18.20
CA LEU A 127 -12.77 -13.27 16.87
C LEU A 127 -13.93 -14.11 16.28
N LYS A 128 -14.51 -15.03 17.04
CA LYS A 128 -15.63 -15.86 16.59
C LYS A 128 -16.89 -15.03 16.30
N ASN A 129 -17.18 -14.01 17.11
CA ASN A 129 -18.29 -13.09 16.87
C ASN A 129 -18.08 -12.25 15.60
N PHE A 130 -16.91 -11.66 15.43
CA PHE A 130 -16.53 -10.96 14.22
C PHE A 130 -16.68 -11.88 12.98
N ALA A 131 -16.11 -13.07 13.03
CA ALA A 131 -16.15 -14.03 11.93
C ALA A 131 -17.58 -14.43 11.55
N LYS A 132 -18.49 -14.58 12.52
CA LYS A 132 -19.90 -14.90 12.28
C LYS A 132 -20.62 -13.76 11.53
N CYS A 133 -20.46 -12.52 11.97
CA CYS A 133 -21.05 -11.35 11.32
C CYS A 133 -20.45 -11.14 9.90
N TYR A 134 -19.13 -11.25 9.80
CA TYR A 134 -18.41 -11.18 8.55
C TYR A 134 -18.88 -12.23 7.54
N LEU A 135 -19.00 -13.50 7.95
CA LEU A 135 -19.44 -14.59 7.07
C LEU A 135 -20.84 -14.35 6.48
N LYS A 136 -21.76 -13.86 7.31
CA LYS A 136 -23.11 -13.48 6.86
C LYS A 136 -23.02 -12.45 5.74
N LYS A 137 -22.29 -11.35 5.97
CA LYS A 137 -22.12 -10.26 5.00
C LYS A 137 -21.38 -10.71 3.74
N LEU A 138 -20.34 -11.51 3.87
CA LEU A 138 -19.62 -12.10 2.72
C LEU A 138 -20.58 -12.90 1.82
N ASN A 139 -21.39 -13.79 2.42
CA ASN A 139 -22.33 -14.62 1.69
C ASN A 139 -23.45 -13.81 1.03
N GLU A 140 -23.97 -12.76 1.68
CA GLU A 140 -25.03 -11.88 1.19
C GLU A 140 -24.55 -10.97 0.04
N THR A 141 -23.30 -10.57 0.07
CA THR A 141 -22.73 -9.67 -0.94
C THR A 141 -22.27 -10.38 -2.21
N TYR A 142 -22.23 -11.71 -2.22
CA TYR A 142 -21.82 -12.47 -3.41
C TYR A 142 -22.53 -11.97 -4.68
N CYS A 143 -21.74 -11.78 -5.72
CA CYS A 143 -22.20 -11.53 -7.08
C CYS A 143 -21.20 -12.17 -8.06
N ASN A 144 -21.64 -12.39 -9.30
CA ASN A 144 -20.74 -12.86 -10.36
C ASN A 144 -19.84 -11.68 -10.80
N PRO A 145 -18.49 -11.73 -10.61
CA PRO A 145 -17.63 -10.60 -10.88
C PRO A 145 -17.51 -10.32 -12.39
N HIS A 146 -17.56 -9.05 -12.75
CA HIS A 146 -17.27 -8.54 -14.08
C HIS A 146 -16.34 -7.31 -14.00
N GLN A 147 -15.76 -6.91 -15.12
CA GLN A 147 -14.92 -5.72 -15.15
C GLN A 147 -15.75 -4.47 -14.84
N LEU A 148 -15.35 -3.74 -13.79
CA LEU A 148 -15.96 -2.46 -13.46
C LEU A 148 -15.23 -1.31 -14.14
N ASP A 149 -15.97 -0.26 -14.50
CA ASP A 149 -15.38 1.00 -14.94
C ASP A 149 -14.63 1.65 -13.75
N GLU A 150 -13.41 2.08 -13.99
CA GLU A 150 -12.58 2.76 -12.98
C GLU A 150 -13.29 4.00 -12.41
N LYS A 151 -14.05 4.73 -13.22
CA LYS A 151 -14.81 5.91 -12.76
C LYS A 151 -15.86 5.55 -11.72
N ILE A 152 -16.46 4.37 -11.81
CA ILE A 152 -17.43 3.87 -10.81
C ILE A 152 -16.67 3.54 -9.52
N VAL A 153 -15.56 2.80 -9.64
CA VAL A 153 -14.75 2.40 -8.48
C VAL A 153 -14.20 3.63 -7.77
N SER A 154 -13.53 4.54 -8.48
CA SER A 154 -12.94 5.74 -7.91
C SER A 154 -13.97 6.62 -7.23
N LYS A 155 -15.14 6.85 -7.84
CA LYS A 155 -16.22 7.64 -7.26
C LYS A 155 -16.74 7.04 -5.95
N GLU A 156 -17.01 5.72 -5.94
CA GLU A 156 -17.52 5.03 -4.75
C GLU A 156 -16.49 5.02 -3.62
N ILE A 157 -15.22 4.71 -3.93
CA ILE A 157 -14.15 4.66 -2.94
C ILE A 157 -13.83 6.05 -2.39
N VAL A 158 -13.69 7.08 -3.23
CA VAL A 158 -13.48 8.46 -2.77
C VAL A 158 -14.62 8.93 -1.87
N ARG A 159 -15.88 8.61 -2.22
CA ARG A 159 -17.04 8.91 -1.38
C ARG A 159 -16.91 8.24 -0.01
N ALA A 160 -16.57 6.95 0.02
CA ALA A 160 -16.41 6.21 1.27
C ALA A 160 -15.26 6.77 2.14
N TYR A 161 -14.12 7.11 1.56
CA TYR A 161 -13.01 7.75 2.28
C TYR A 161 -13.39 9.13 2.83
N ASN A 162 -14.21 9.92 2.10
CA ASN A 162 -14.74 11.18 2.62
C ASN A 162 -15.65 10.98 3.84
N GLN A 163 -16.43 9.89 3.88
CA GLN A 163 -17.30 9.55 4.99
C GLN A 163 -16.52 9.02 6.20
N LEU A 164 -15.52 8.16 5.97
CA LEU A 164 -14.62 7.68 7.02
C LEU A 164 -13.84 8.83 7.67
N GLY A 165 -13.21 9.66 6.88
CA GLY A 165 -12.61 10.94 7.22
C GLY A 165 -11.87 10.97 8.57
N ILE A 166 -12.08 12.06 9.30
CA ILE A 166 -11.37 12.35 10.55
C ILE A 166 -11.68 11.32 11.65
N GLN A 167 -12.88 10.72 11.67
CA GLN A 167 -13.25 9.73 12.69
C GLN A 167 -12.39 8.48 12.64
N ALA A 168 -11.97 8.10 11.42
CA ALA A 168 -11.07 7.00 11.19
C ALA A 168 -9.58 7.40 11.16
N GLY A 169 -9.25 8.66 11.50
CA GLY A 169 -7.86 9.12 11.56
C GLY A 169 -7.16 9.17 10.21
N ILE A 170 -7.90 9.35 9.12
CA ILE A 170 -7.37 9.51 7.76
C ILE A 170 -7.70 10.90 7.21
N HIS A 171 -6.86 11.41 6.32
CA HIS A 171 -7.16 12.66 5.60
C HIS A 171 -8.40 12.51 4.73
N LYS A 172 -9.18 13.59 4.64
CA LYS A 172 -10.15 13.68 3.56
C LYS A 172 -9.42 13.66 2.22
N PRO A 173 -10.00 13.01 1.20
CA PRO A 173 -9.45 13.04 -0.14
C PRO A 173 -9.14 14.47 -0.62
N PHE A 174 -7.87 14.75 -0.90
CA PHE A 174 -7.41 16.02 -1.46
C PHE A 174 -7.32 16.00 -3.00
N ASN A 175 -7.51 14.83 -3.60
CA ASN A 175 -7.75 14.63 -5.03
C ASN A 175 -9.11 13.93 -5.18
N THR A 176 -10.08 14.61 -5.79
CA THR A 176 -11.46 14.11 -5.93
C THR A 176 -11.65 13.20 -7.15
N HIS A 177 -10.69 13.19 -8.07
CA HIS A 177 -10.70 12.38 -9.29
C HIS A 177 -9.35 11.67 -9.46
N PRO A 178 -8.90 10.87 -8.48
CA PRO A 178 -7.67 10.12 -8.63
C PRO A 178 -7.84 9.05 -9.71
N GLN A 179 -6.78 8.82 -10.47
CA GLN A 179 -6.71 7.77 -11.49
C GLN A 179 -5.59 6.81 -11.13
N SER A 180 -5.87 5.53 -11.23
CA SER A 180 -4.83 4.52 -11.20
C SER A 180 -4.13 4.44 -12.55
N LYS A 181 -2.87 4.02 -12.55
CA LYS A 181 -2.14 3.78 -13.78
C LYS A 181 -1.77 2.30 -13.90
N PRO A 182 -1.71 1.77 -15.11
CA PRO A 182 -1.26 0.39 -15.29
C PRO A 182 0.25 0.26 -15.03
N MET A 183 0.66 -0.74 -14.28
CA MET A 183 2.08 -1.09 -14.10
C MET A 183 2.73 -1.44 -15.45
N LEU A 184 3.87 -0.83 -15.73
CA LEU A 184 4.65 -1.11 -16.95
C LEU A 184 5.25 -2.52 -16.89
N LEU A 185 5.84 -2.87 -15.75
CA LEU A 185 6.48 -4.17 -15.52
C LEU A 185 5.51 -5.21 -14.93
N THR A 186 4.23 -5.19 -15.35
CA THR A 186 3.19 -6.14 -14.92
C THR A 186 3.67 -7.61 -14.85
N PRO A 187 4.41 -8.15 -15.85
CA PRO A 187 4.87 -9.54 -15.76
C PRO A 187 5.81 -9.80 -14.57
N LEU A 188 6.68 -8.83 -14.23
CA LEU A 188 7.58 -8.94 -13.09
C LEU A 188 6.82 -8.80 -11.77
N TYR A 189 5.96 -7.79 -11.65
CA TYR A 189 5.11 -7.59 -10.47
C TYR A 189 4.21 -8.80 -10.19
N SER A 190 3.65 -9.42 -11.23
CA SER A 190 2.83 -10.63 -11.07
C SER A 190 3.65 -11.82 -10.56
N LYS A 191 4.94 -11.95 -10.94
CA LYS A 191 5.83 -13.01 -10.45
C LYS A 191 6.17 -12.89 -8.98
N VAL A 192 6.04 -11.71 -8.40
CA VAL A 192 6.29 -11.46 -6.97
C VAL A 192 5.01 -11.19 -6.18
N GLY A 193 3.83 -11.35 -6.81
CA GLY A 193 2.53 -11.23 -6.14
C GLY A 193 2.10 -9.79 -5.81
N VAL A 194 2.68 -8.77 -6.45
CA VAL A 194 2.31 -7.37 -6.24
C VAL A 194 1.11 -7.01 -7.08
N LEU A 195 0.02 -6.61 -6.42
CA LEU A 195 -1.27 -6.27 -7.04
C LEU A 195 -1.39 -4.77 -7.37
N GLY A 196 -0.81 -3.93 -6.53
CA GLY A 196 -0.77 -2.49 -6.69
C GLY A 196 0.51 -1.91 -6.08
N SER A 197 0.77 -0.65 -6.29
CA SER A 197 1.90 0.06 -5.69
C SER A 197 1.69 1.56 -5.70
N MET A 198 1.95 2.21 -4.58
CA MET A 198 2.07 3.66 -4.49
C MET A 198 3.48 4.09 -4.88
N GLY A 199 3.58 4.98 -5.87
CA GLY A 199 4.84 5.58 -6.34
C GLY A 199 5.25 6.80 -5.52
N PRO A 200 6.24 6.67 -4.60
CA PRO A 200 6.60 7.71 -3.65
C PRO A 200 7.23 8.95 -4.29
N PHE A 201 7.78 8.83 -5.50
CA PHE A 201 8.50 9.91 -6.16
C PHE A 201 7.60 10.85 -6.96
N PHE A 202 6.44 10.38 -7.41
CA PHE A 202 5.57 11.12 -8.34
C PHE A 202 4.12 11.23 -7.88
N GLY A 203 3.80 10.74 -6.67
CA GLY A 203 2.45 10.84 -6.13
C GLY A 203 1.41 10.17 -7.04
N GLU A 204 1.76 9.03 -7.61
CA GLU A 204 0.88 8.21 -8.44
C GLU A 204 0.73 6.81 -7.84
N PHE A 205 -0.39 6.16 -8.03
CA PHE A 205 -0.53 4.76 -7.68
C PHE A 205 -0.88 3.93 -8.91
N THR A 206 -0.43 2.69 -8.88
CA THR A 206 -0.47 1.80 -10.04
C THR A 206 -1.13 0.48 -9.69
N LEU A 207 -1.78 -0.12 -10.67
CA LEU A 207 -2.42 -1.41 -10.53
C LEU A 207 -1.85 -2.41 -11.54
N ASN A 208 -1.76 -3.65 -11.11
CA ASN A 208 -1.33 -4.76 -11.95
C ASN A 208 -2.41 -5.04 -13.01
N LYS A 209 -2.02 -5.08 -14.30
CA LYS A 209 -2.95 -5.36 -15.40
C LYS A 209 -3.57 -6.76 -15.35
N ASN A 210 -2.96 -7.65 -14.57
CA ASN A 210 -3.44 -9.02 -14.39
C ASN A 210 -4.43 -9.19 -13.23
N LEU A 211 -4.87 -8.09 -12.60
CA LEU A 211 -5.90 -8.16 -11.55
C LEU A 211 -7.16 -8.80 -12.08
N LEU A 212 -7.71 -9.73 -11.29
CA LEU A 212 -9.03 -10.26 -11.56
C LEU A 212 -10.11 -9.20 -11.25
N PRO A 213 -11.26 -9.22 -11.95
CA PRO A 213 -12.33 -8.25 -11.74
C PRO A 213 -12.74 -8.06 -10.27
N ILE A 214 -12.67 -9.14 -9.48
CA ILE A 214 -13.04 -9.12 -8.06
C ILE A 214 -11.98 -8.45 -7.18
N GLU A 215 -10.73 -8.37 -7.62
CA GLU A 215 -9.62 -7.78 -6.86
C GLU A 215 -9.47 -6.28 -7.11
N TYR A 216 -10.00 -5.80 -8.24
CA TYR A 216 -9.73 -4.45 -8.73
C TYR A 216 -10.11 -3.35 -7.73
N ALA A 217 -11.33 -3.43 -7.17
CA ALA A 217 -11.85 -2.39 -6.29
C ALA A 217 -11.09 -2.31 -4.95
N ASP A 218 -10.79 -3.47 -4.35
CA ASP A 218 -10.03 -3.54 -3.10
C ASP A 218 -8.58 -3.08 -3.31
N SER A 219 -7.90 -3.56 -4.36
CA SER A 219 -6.54 -3.11 -4.69
C SER A 219 -6.51 -1.60 -4.97
N TRP A 220 -7.51 -1.07 -5.69
CA TRP A 220 -7.62 0.37 -5.92
C TRP A 220 -7.76 1.16 -4.62
N ALA A 221 -8.62 0.68 -3.72
CA ALA A 221 -8.86 1.32 -2.42
C ALA A 221 -7.61 1.25 -1.52
N HIS A 222 -6.88 0.14 -1.54
CA HIS A 222 -5.64 -0.06 -0.79
C HIS A 222 -4.54 0.93 -1.23
N GLU A 223 -4.29 1.02 -2.54
CA GLU A 223 -3.30 1.97 -3.07
C GLU A 223 -3.70 3.41 -2.85
N TYR A 224 -5.00 3.69 -2.86
CA TYR A 224 -5.51 5.02 -2.54
C TYR A 224 -5.33 5.36 -1.05
N ALA A 225 -5.39 4.41 -0.12
CA ALA A 225 -5.03 4.64 1.27
C ALA A 225 -3.56 5.10 1.39
N HIS A 226 -2.66 4.43 0.69
CA HIS A 226 -1.26 4.85 0.64
C HIS A 226 -1.11 6.25 0.04
N PHE A 227 -1.84 6.56 -1.04
CA PHE A 227 -1.87 7.90 -1.63
C PHE A 227 -2.36 8.96 -0.63
N LEU A 228 -3.25 8.62 0.29
CA LEU A 228 -3.71 9.51 1.37
C LEU A 228 -2.73 9.59 2.55
N GLY A 229 -1.55 8.98 2.47
CA GLY A 229 -0.49 9.07 3.47
C GLY A 229 -0.50 7.97 4.54
N ILE A 230 -1.25 6.89 4.32
CA ILE A 230 -1.22 5.70 5.17
C ILE A 230 -0.04 4.83 4.75
N ALA A 231 0.97 4.70 5.59
CA ALA A 231 2.19 3.98 5.25
C ALA A 231 2.21 2.50 5.67
N ARG A 232 1.33 2.11 6.61
CA ARG A 232 1.29 0.75 7.16
C ARG A 232 0.33 -0.12 6.35
N GLU A 233 0.76 -1.32 5.98
CA GLU A 233 0.02 -2.25 5.11
C GLU A 233 -1.28 -2.77 5.75
N ASN A 234 -1.24 -3.09 7.06
CA ASN A 234 -2.43 -3.49 7.81
C ASN A 234 -3.48 -2.37 7.85
N GLU A 235 -3.03 -1.13 7.98
CA GLU A 235 -3.91 0.03 7.98
C GLU A 235 -4.48 0.30 6.58
N ALA A 236 -3.64 0.22 5.53
CA ALA A 236 -4.12 0.37 4.16
C ALA A 236 -5.17 -0.69 3.80
N THR A 237 -4.95 -1.95 4.21
CA THR A 237 -5.92 -3.04 4.06
C THR A 237 -7.20 -2.79 4.87
N PHE A 238 -7.08 -2.30 6.11
CA PHE A 238 -8.23 -1.90 6.92
C PHE A 238 -9.08 -0.83 6.24
N TYR A 239 -8.44 0.25 5.76
CA TYR A 239 -9.16 1.34 5.10
C TYR A 239 -9.78 0.91 3.78
N ALA A 240 -9.10 0.05 3.02
CA ALA A 240 -9.65 -0.53 1.78
C ALA A 240 -10.92 -1.35 2.07
N TYR A 241 -10.87 -2.20 3.09
CA TYR A 241 -12.03 -2.98 3.53
C TYR A 241 -13.20 -2.07 3.92
N GLU A 242 -12.99 -1.09 4.80
CA GLU A 242 -14.03 -0.15 5.24
C GLU A 242 -14.61 0.64 4.06
N ALA A 243 -13.75 1.14 3.17
CA ALA A 243 -14.20 1.90 2.00
C ALA A 243 -15.01 1.04 1.01
N CYS A 244 -14.54 -0.18 0.73
CA CYS A 244 -15.23 -1.09 -0.17
C CYS A 244 -16.57 -1.54 0.42
N THR A 245 -16.62 -1.93 1.70
CA THR A 245 -17.83 -2.44 2.33
C THR A 245 -18.90 -1.37 2.53
N ALA A 246 -18.53 -0.09 2.60
CA ALA A 246 -19.45 1.06 2.62
C ALA A 246 -19.98 1.48 1.24
N SER A 247 -19.54 0.83 0.14
CA SER A 247 -19.99 1.17 -1.22
C SER A 247 -21.44 0.79 -1.46
N ASN A 248 -22.15 1.56 -2.29
CA ASN A 248 -23.48 1.20 -2.79
C ASN A 248 -23.40 0.11 -3.88
N ASN A 249 -22.25 -0.08 -4.52
CA ASN A 249 -22.04 -1.10 -5.53
C ASN A 249 -21.78 -2.47 -4.88
N LYS A 250 -22.63 -3.46 -5.23
CA LYS A 250 -22.56 -4.80 -4.63
C LYS A 250 -21.22 -5.50 -4.89
N GLN A 251 -20.65 -5.37 -6.09
CA GLN A 251 -19.38 -6.00 -6.44
C GLN A 251 -18.20 -5.35 -5.70
N ILE A 252 -18.22 -4.03 -5.50
CA ILE A 252 -17.22 -3.33 -4.69
C ILE A 252 -17.28 -3.82 -3.24
N ARG A 253 -18.49 -3.94 -2.65
CA ARG A 253 -18.64 -4.54 -1.32
C ARG A 253 -18.09 -5.96 -1.26
N PHE A 254 -18.43 -6.78 -2.24
CA PHE A 254 -17.96 -8.17 -2.30
C PHE A 254 -16.44 -8.25 -2.42
N SER A 255 -15.81 -7.36 -3.22
CA SER A 255 -14.35 -7.24 -3.32
C SER A 255 -13.71 -7.01 -1.94
N GLY A 256 -14.22 -6.06 -1.16
CA GLY A 256 -13.73 -5.78 0.19
C GLY A 256 -13.89 -6.96 1.14
N TYR A 257 -15.05 -7.64 1.15
CA TYR A 257 -15.20 -8.84 1.97
C TYR A 257 -14.26 -9.96 1.53
N LEU A 258 -14.09 -10.20 0.22
CA LEU A 258 -13.24 -11.28 -0.25
C LEU A 258 -11.75 -11.04 0.04
N SER A 259 -11.31 -9.80 0.10
CA SER A 259 -9.89 -9.45 0.31
C SER A 259 -9.37 -9.88 1.68
N ILE A 260 -10.18 -9.76 2.72
CA ILE A 260 -9.78 -10.15 4.09
C ILE A 260 -10.08 -11.61 4.44
N LEU A 261 -10.79 -12.35 3.59
CA LEU A 261 -11.15 -13.75 3.83
C LEU A 261 -9.94 -14.64 4.22
N PRO A 262 -8.76 -14.55 3.57
CA PRO A 262 -7.60 -15.34 3.96
C PRO A 262 -7.14 -15.10 5.40
N TYR A 263 -7.24 -13.85 5.87
CA TYR A 263 -6.83 -13.47 7.22
C TYR A 263 -7.80 -14.05 8.27
N VAL A 264 -9.12 -13.96 8.00
CA VAL A 264 -10.15 -14.53 8.89
C VAL A 264 -10.00 -16.05 8.99
N ILE A 265 -9.85 -16.75 7.85
CA ILE A 265 -9.63 -18.20 7.84
C ILE A 265 -8.39 -18.56 8.65
N ARG A 266 -7.25 -17.90 8.38
CA ARG A 266 -5.98 -18.19 9.06
C ARG A 266 -6.10 -17.96 10.56
N ALA A 267 -6.72 -16.87 11.01
CA ALA A 267 -6.88 -16.57 12.43
C ALA A 267 -7.76 -17.62 13.14
N LEU A 268 -8.87 -18.02 12.53
CA LEU A 268 -9.74 -19.05 13.10
C LEU A 268 -9.04 -20.40 13.21
N TYR A 269 -8.29 -20.83 12.19
CA TYR A 269 -7.52 -22.09 12.25
C TYR A 269 -6.37 -22.05 13.26
N ALA A 270 -5.75 -20.88 13.44
CA ALA A 270 -4.68 -20.72 14.43
C ALA A 270 -5.20 -20.79 15.86
N GLU A 271 -6.42 -20.36 16.08
CA GLU A 271 -7.06 -20.36 17.40
C GLU A 271 -7.74 -21.70 17.71
N ASP A 272 -8.52 -22.22 16.78
CA ASP A 272 -9.30 -23.46 16.89
C ASP A 272 -9.54 -24.08 15.53
N GLU A 273 -8.91 -25.23 15.27
CA GLU A 273 -9.03 -25.93 13.99
C GLU A 273 -10.48 -26.28 13.63
N ASN A 274 -11.31 -26.64 14.63
CA ASN A 274 -12.72 -26.95 14.41
C ASN A 274 -13.51 -25.70 14.03
N ALA A 275 -13.25 -24.55 14.69
CA ALA A 275 -13.88 -23.29 14.32
C ALA A 275 -13.52 -22.90 12.89
N GLY A 276 -12.28 -23.06 12.48
CA GLY A 276 -11.84 -22.84 11.10
C GLY A 276 -12.57 -23.74 10.09
N LYS A 277 -12.70 -25.04 10.38
CA LYS A 277 -13.44 -25.99 9.54
C LYS A 277 -14.92 -25.64 9.42
N ILE A 278 -15.58 -25.33 10.54
CA ILE A 278 -17.00 -24.93 10.57
C ILE A 278 -17.22 -23.65 9.75
N PHE A 279 -16.35 -22.65 9.94
CA PHE A 279 -16.44 -21.40 9.20
C PHE A 279 -16.31 -21.64 7.69
N VAL A 280 -15.29 -22.37 7.25
CA VAL A 280 -15.09 -22.67 5.82
C VAL A 280 -16.25 -23.48 5.25
N ALA A 281 -16.83 -24.42 6.01
CA ALA A 281 -18.00 -25.20 5.57
C ALA A 281 -19.20 -24.29 5.23
N GLN A 282 -19.41 -23.21 5.96
CA GLN A 282 -20.55 -22.28 5.83
C GLN A 282 -20.36 -21.20 4.74
N ILE A 283 -19.17 -21.09 4.15
CA ILE A 283 -18.95 -20.20 2.99
C ILE A 283 -19.71 -20.77 1.79
N ARG A 284 -20.40 -19.91 1.05
CA ARG A 284 -21.11 -20.29 -0.19
C ARG A 284 -20.20 -21.05 -1.16
N PRO A 285 -20.70 -22.11 -1.83
CA PRO A 285 -19.90 -22.89 -2.78
C PRO A 285 -19.28 -22.03 -3.89
N GLU A 286 -20.02 -21.02 -4.39
CA GLU A 286 -19.57 -20.16 -5.45
C GLU A 286 -18.40 -19.25 -5.00
N ILE A 287 -18.39 -18.82 -3.74
CA ILE A 287 -17.28 -18.04 -3.16
C ILE A 287 -16.05 -18.92 -3.00
N LYS A 288 -16.22 -20.17 -2.52
CA LYS A 288 -15.12 -21.13 -2.43
C LYS A 288 -14.48 -21.38 -3.79
N LEU A 289 -15.32 -21.60 -4.80
CA LEU A 289 -14.84 -21.82 -6.18
C LEU A 289 -14.06 -20.61 -6.70
N LEU A 290 -14.61 -19.40 -6.53
CA LEU A 290 -13.95 -18.15 -6.94
C LEU A 290 -12.62 -17.94 -6.22
N TYR A 291 -12.58 -18.24 -4.92
CA TYR A 291 -11.36 -18.14 -4.11
C TYR A 291 -10.27 -19.13 -4.59
N GLU A 292 -10.62 -20.37 -4.88
CA GLU A 292 -9.67 -21.37 -5.42
C GLU A 292 -9.22 -21.04 -6.85
N GLN A 293 -10.10 -20.51 -7.69
CA GLN A 293 -9.75 -20.01 -9.03
C GLN A 293 -8.75 -18.87 -8.94
N ARG A 294 -9.01 -17.90 -8.05
CA ARG A 294 -8.08 -16.78 -7.77
C ARG A 294 -6.71 -17.29 -7.29
N ARG A 295 -6.72 -18.20 -6.32
CA ARG A 295 -5.49 -18.81 -5.77
C ARG A 295 -4.67 -19.51 -6.85
N THR A 296 -5.32 -20.33 -7.67
CA THR A 296 -4.69 -21.04 -8.78
C THR A 296 -4.14 -20.10 -9.83
N TYR A 297 -4.90 -19.05 -10.19
CA TYR A 297 -4.49 -18.03 -11.15
C TYR A 297 -3.19 -17.36 -10.73
N TRP A 298 -3.08 -16.89 -9.48
CA TRP A 298 -1.88 -16.23 -8.98
C TRP A 298 -0.73 -17.21 -8.74
N LYS A 299 -1.00 -18.42 -8.27
CA LYS A 299 0.01 -19.49 -8.13
C LYS A 299 0.71 -19.78 -9.47
N ASN A 300 -0.02 -19.79 -10.56
CA ASN A 300 0.54 -20.03 -11.90
C ASN A 300 1.42 -18.89 -12.42
N LYS A 301 1.27 -17.68 -11.87
CA LYS A 301 2.09 -16.52 -12.23
C LYS A 301 3.27 -16.31 -11.30
N TYR A 302 3.18 -16.78 -10.06
CA TYR A 302 4.17 -16.53 -9.01
C TYR A 302 5.46 -17.31 -9.24
N SER A 303 6.58 -16.65 -8.98
CA SER A 303 7.92 -17.27 -8.99
C SER A 303 8.46 -17.32 -7.56
N HIS A 304 8.63 -18.51 -7.01
CA HIS A 304 9.15 -18.68 -5.64
C HIS A 304 10.48 -17.96 -5.45
N PHE A 305 11.42 -18.12 -6.37
CA PHE A 305 12.74 -17.48 -6.29
C PHE A 305 12.65 -15.94 -6.23
N LEU A 306 11.89 -15.33 -7.15
CA LEU A 306 11.75 -13.87 -7.18
C LEU A 306 10.90 -13.35 -6.02
N GLY A 307 9.86 -14.10 -5.64
CA GLY A 307 8.98 -13.73 -4.54
C GLY A 307 9.69 -13.79 -3.18
N ASP A 308 10.53 -14.80 -2.95
CA ASP A 308 11.32 -14.90 -1.71
C ASP A 308 12.35 -13.77 -1.62
N ALA A 309 13.02 -13.45 -2.73
CA ALA A 309 13.94 -12.32 -2.79
C ALA A 309 13.23 -10.98 -2.54
N GLN A 310 12.06 -10.77 -3.16
CA GLN A 310 11.25 -9.57 -2.96
C GLN A 310 10.75 -9.48 -1.51
N SER A 311 10.26 -10.58 -0.94
CA SER A 311 9.77 -10.63 0.44
C SER A 311 10.88 -10.30 1.44
N PHE A 312 12.09 -10.80 1.22
CA PHE A 312 13.26 -10.47 2.03
C PHE A 312 13.59 -8.97 1.97
N LEU A 313 13.62 -8.39 0.77
CA LEU A 313 13.90 -6.96 0.59
C LEU A 313 12.79 -6.10 1.21
N LEU A 314 11.52 -6.47 1.02
CA LEU A 314 10.38 -5.75 1.57
C LEU A 314 10.37 -5.79 3.11
N ASP A 315 10.68 -6.94 3.71
CA ASP A 315 10.77 -7.08 5.16
C ASP A 315 11.83 -6.13 5.76
N HIS A 316 13.02 -6.09 5.15
CA HIS A 316 14.08 -5.16 5.56
C HIS A 316 13.68 -3.70 5.35
N TYR A 317 13.03 -3.39 4.23
CA TYR A 317 12.53 -2.04 3.94
C TYR A 317 11.50 -1.59 4.99
N LEU A 318 10.52 -2.42 5.32
CA LEU A 318 9.49 -2.10 6.32
C LEU A 318 10.13 -1.91 7.72
N LYS A 319 11.02 -2.81 8.13
CA LYS A 319 11.74 -2.70 9.41
C LYS A 319 12.60 -1.44 9.50
N SER A 320 13.28 -1.06 8.42
CA SER A 320 14.08 0.18 8.36
C SER A 320 13.22 1.45 8.47
N ASN A 321 11.92 1.34 8.15
CA ASN A 321 10.92 2.39 8.28
C ASN A 321 10.05 2.24 9.54
N GLN A 322 10.57 1.60 10.60
CA GLN A 322 9.95 1.45 11.93
C GLN A 322 8.70 0.54 11.97
N ILE A 323 8.44 -0.26 10.95
CA ILE A 323 7.43 -1.32 11.00
C ILE A 323 8.10 -2.58 11.58
N LYS A 324 8.06 -2.72 12.91
CA LYS A 324 8.78 -3.78 13.64
C LYS A 324 8.39 -5.20 13.20
N SER A 325 7.13 -5.42 12.88
CA SER A 325 6.60 -6.70 12.38
C SER A 325 7.03 -7.02 10.94
N GLY A 326 7.61 -6.04 10.20
CA GLY A 326 8.06 -6.23 8.83
C GLY A 326 6.89 -6.71 7.94
N ILE A 327 7.12 -7.77 7.17
CA ILE A 327 6.10 -8.35 6.28
C ILE A 327 4.89 -8.94 7.03
N HIS A 328 5.02 -9.27 8.32
CA HIS A 328 3.88 -9.75 9.12
C HIS A 328 2.85 -8.65 9.40
N ASN A 329 3.17 -7.38 9.17
CA ASN A 329 2.24 -6.26 9.32
C ASN A 329 0.93 -6.48 8.53
N TYR A 330 0.99 -7.11 7.36
CA TYR A 330 -0.21 -7.42 6.59
C TYR A 330 -1.24 -8.28 7.35
N SER A 331 -0.81 -9.17 8.21
CA SER A 331 -1.71 -10.06 8.97
C SER A 331 -2.35 -9.42 10.21
N GLU A 332 -1.89 -8.23 10.60
CA GLU A 332 -2.39 -7.51 11.79
C GLU A 332 -3.74 -6.81 11.55
N VAL A 333 -4.27 -6.83 10.33
CA VAL A 333 -5.51 -6.14 9.96
C VAL A 333 -6.73 -6.55 10.78
N LEU A 334 -6.83 -7.81 11.20
CA LEU A 334 -7.97 -8.28 11.99
C LEU A 334 -8.06 -7.61 13.37
N GLY A 335 -6.91 -7.31 13.99
CA GLY A 335 -6.87 -6.56 15.22
C GLY A 335 -7.47 -5.16 15.08
N LEU A 336 -7.21 -4.49 13.95
CA LEU A 336 -7.78 -3.18 13.63
C LEU A 336 -9.29 -3.27 13.42
N LEU A 337 -9.75 -4.26 12.63
CA LEU A 337 -11.17 -4.46 12.33
C LEU A 337 -11.99 -4.77 13.59
N ILE A 338 -11.52 -5.70 14.43
CA ILE A 338 -12.20 -6.07 15.66
C ILE A 338 -12.24 -4.87 16.65
N SER A 339 -11.14 -4.10 16.74
CA SER A 339 -11.07 -2.91 17.58
C SER A 339 -12.04 -1.81 17.11
N TRP A 340 -12.15 -1.65 15.78
CA TRP A 340 -13.05 -0.69 15.16
C TRP A 340 -14.53 -1.05 15.37
N GLU A 341 -14.91 -2.31 15.13
CA GLU A 341 -16.28 -2.78 15.31
C GLU A 341 -16.73 -2.71 16.77
N ASN A 342 -15.85 -3.00 17.75
CA ASN A 342 -16.18 -2.87 19.17
C ASN A 342 -16.54 -1.44 19.59
N ARG A 343 -15.99 -0.44 18.92
CA ARG A 343 -16.35 0.97 19.17
C ARG A 343 -17.59 1.41 18.39
N HIS A 344 -17.85 0.80 17.24
CA HIS A 344 -18.96 1.12 16.34
C HIS A 344 -19.75 -0.17 16.07
N PRO A 345 -20.49 -0.71 17.09
CA PRO A 345 -21.26 -1.94 16.87
C PRO A 345 -22.23 -1.74 15.71
N LEU A 346 -22.20 -2.67 14.77
CA LEU A 346 -22.96 -2.71 13.52
C LEU A 346 -24.45 -2.86 13.74
#